data_fd3fdef83999f576dc20585433ec2091
#
_entry.id   fd3fdef83999f576dc20585433ec2091
#
_cell.length_a   1.000
_cell.length_b   1.000
_cell.length_c   1.000
_cell.angle_alpha   90.00
_cell.angle_beta   90.00
_cell.angle_gamma   90.00
#
_symmetry.space_group_name_H-M   'P 1'
#
loop_
_entity.id
_entity.type
_entity.pdbx_description
1 polymer ?
#
loop_
_entity_poly.entity_id
_entity_poly.type
_entity_poly.pdbx_seq_one_letter_code
_entity_poly.pdbx_strand_id
1 'polypeptide(L)'
;MAKPTKQFTQAKKRTIIKEHLLIAPELSNRQISKIIGCSPTTVGTIRQELIDKNAQFGHRHTQDDSWTKHPYFIANKDKLLSKGLSDKSLRALKNKLVLDKMAEIGSLSPRYAQRLLYKEKKLANKDKNITVSEQDVRVFLGDVRTGLPQIADGSVSLCFVDIPYDRKAVEELTPHIAKTAARILSDGGSLLLMVGGSHLDIALNKLTTTDKALKFQWDIAYVCQRGTPLIQGRRVTTAVKHILWMVKGKYDGPIQYDLIYTPPDNADKEPHPWGQSVEGIKCILERWSVEGDTIADIMCGGGSTAQAALELGGRKLVLSDIDPKSVKTTKNLVAKMFGAK
;
A
#
# COMPACT_ATOMS: atom_id res chain seq x y z
N MET A 1 -32.52 -33.21 15.06
CA MET A 1 -32.22 -32.04 15.93
C MET A 1 -31.63 -30.92 15.07
N ALA A 2 -32.38 -29.86 14.85
CA ALA A 2 -31.95 -28.72 14.03
C ALA A 2 -30.89 -27.92 14.81
N LYS A 3 -29.75 -27.61 14.18
CA LYS A 3 -28.70 -26.75 14.79
C LYS A 3 -29.24 -25.35 15.04
N PRO A 4 -28.93 -24.70 16.18
CA PRO A 4 -29.43 -23.38 16.49
C PRO A 4 -28.89 -22.35 15.48
N THR A 5 -29.78 -21.62 14.85
CA THR A 5 -29.49 -20.47 14.00
C THR A 5 -28.77 -19.40 14.85
N LYS A 6 -27.55 -19.02 14.44
CA LYS A 6 -26.78 -17.95 15.09
C LYS A 6 -27.64 -16.67 15.12
N GLN A 7 -28.06 -16.24 16.31
CA GLN A 7 -28.69 -14.93 16.48
C GLN A 7 -27.67 -13.82 16.25
N PHE A 8 -27.87 -13.05 15.18
CA PHE A 8 -27.06 -11.85 14.91
C PHE A 8 -27.50 -10.68 15.77
N THR A 9 -26.56 -9.88 16.26
CA THR A 9 -26.88 -8.59 16.90
C THR A 9 -27.60 -7.66 15.93
N GLN A 10 -28.39 -6.71 16.45
CA GLN A 10 -29.15 -5.76 15.60
C GLN A 10 -28.27 -4.98 14.62
N ALA A 11 -27.09 -4.52 15.08
CA ALA A 11 -26.11 -3.84 14.22
C ALA A 11 -25.64 -4.73 13.06
N LYS A 12 -25.38 -6.00 13.32
CA LYS A 12 -24.94 -6.96 12.31
C LYS A 12 -26.06 -7.30 11.32
N LYS A 13 -27.31 -7.42 11.77
CA LYS A 13 -28.48 -7.59 10.89
C LYS A 13 -28.66 -6.38 9.95
N ARG A 14 -28.46 -5.16 10.48
CA ARG A 14 -28.56 -3.92 9.70
C ARG A 14 -27.53 -3.85 8.56
N THR A 15 -26.29 -4.27 8.84
CA THR A 15 -25.21 -4.37 7.82
C THR A 15 -25.57 -5.37 6.74
N ILE A 16 -26.02 -6.58 7.13
CA ILE A 16 -26.40 -7.64 6.20
C ILE A 16 -27.59 -7.21 5.30
N ILE A 17 -28.58 -6.48 5.86
CA ILE A 17 -29.69 -5.93 5.08
C ILE A 17 -29.21 -4.95 4.01
N LYS A 18 -28.30 -4.02 4.36
CA LYS A 18 -27.73 -3.07 3.41
C LYS A 18 -27.00 -3.77 2.26
N GLU A 19 -26.25 -4.80 2.57
CA GLU A 19 -25.52 -5.63 1.60
C GLU A 19 -26.49 -6.32 0.62
N HIS A 20 -27.59 -6.90 1.14
CA HIS A 20 -28.62 -7.54 0.29
C HIS A 20 -29.31 -6.53 -0.62
N LEU A 21 -29.63 -5.34 -0.11
CA LEU A 21 -30.26 -4.29 -0.89
C LEU A 21 -29.37 -3.74 -2.00
N LEU A 22 -28.04 -3.76 -1.79
CA LEU A 22 -27.06 -3.32 -2.79
C LEU A 22 -26.79 -4.40 -3.87
N ILE A 23 -26.87 -5.68 -3.50
CA ILE A 23 -26.52 -6.79 -4.41
C ILE A 23 -27.76 -7.28 -5.18
N ALA A 24 -28.93 -7.24 -4.55
CA ALA A 24 -30.18 -7.72 -5.09
C ALA A 24 -31.31 -6.71 -4.82
N PRO A 25 -31.25 -5.52 -5.42
CA PRO A 25 -32.23 -4.46 -5.20
C PRO A 25 -33.65 -4.85 -5.63
N GLU A 26 -33.77 -5.84 -6.51
CA GLU A 26 -35.04 -6.41 -7.01
C GLU A 26 -35.78 -7.26 -5.98
N LEU A 27 -35.08 -7.76 -4.95
CA LEU A 27 -35.75 -8.56 -3.91
C LEU A 27 -36.66 -7.71 -3.06
N SER A 28 -37.88 -8.20 -2.84
CA SER A 28 -38.84 -7.55 -1.95
C SER A 28 -38.38 -7.55 -0.49
N ASN A 29 -38.87 -6.60 0.29
CA ASN A 29 -38.56 -6.53 1.73
C ASN A 29 -38.94 -7.85 2.46
N ARG A 30 -39.99 -8.55 2.01
CA ARG A 30 -40.41 -9.85 2.57
C ARG A 30 -39.40 -10.96 2.26
N GLN A 31 -38.83 -10.98 1.06
CA GLN A 31 -37.81 -11.97 0.67
C GLN A 31 -36.53 -11.78 1.47
N ILE A 32 -36.03 -10.54 1.55
CA ILE A 32 -34.83 -10.23 2.35
C ILE A 32 -35.05 -10.52 3.83
N SER A 33 -36.23 -10.19 4.36
CA SER A 33 -36.56 -10.45 5.77
C SER A 33 -36.55 -11.93 6.13
N LYS A 34 -37.02 -12.82 5.23
CA LYS A 34 -36.95 -14.27 5.40
C LYS A 34 -35.50 -14.80 5.41
N ILE A 35 -34.63 -14.26 4.55
CA ILE A 35 -33.22 -14.68 4.45
C ILE A 35 -32.45 -14.31 5.73
N ILE A 36 -32.75 -13.14 6.30
CA ILE A 36 -31.95 -12.56 7.41
C ILE A 36 -32.55 -12.85 8.78
N GLY A 37 -33.81 -13.24 8.85
CA GLY A 37 -34.54 -13.43 10.10
C GLY A 37 -34.82 -12.11 10.82
N CYS A 38 -35.43 -11.14 10.10
CA CYS A 38 -35.82 -9.83 10.64
C CYS A 38 -37.22 -9.44 10.13
N SER A 39 -37.78 -8.30 10.57
CA SER A 39 -39.08 -7.84 10.06
C SER A 39 -38.95 -7.21 8.68
N PRO A 40 -39.96 -7.34 7.79
CA PRO A 40 -40.01 -6.65 6.51
C PRO A 40 -39.98 -5.11 6.66
N THR A 41 -40.51 -4.58 7.75
CA THR A 41 -40.49 -3.14 8.09
C THR A 41 -39.05 -2.67 8.31
N THR A 42 -38.23 -3.44 9.04
CA THR A 42 -36.80 -3.12 9.24
C THR A 42 -36.05 -3.04 7.90
N VAL A 43 -36.32 -3.95 6.97
CA VAL A 43 -35.74 -3.90 5.63
C VAL A 43 -36.19 -2.66 4.87
N GLY A 44 -37.48 -2.30 4.95
CA GLY A 44 -38.07 -1.12 4.32
C GLY A 44 -37.42 0.18 4.82
N THR A 45 -37.23 0.32 6.13
CA THR A 45 -36.58 1.49 6.73
C THR A 45 -35.14 1.63 6.20
N ILE A 46 -34.38 0.56 6.16
CA ILE A 46 -32.99 0.58 5.69
C ILE A 46 -32.92 0.85 4.19
N ARG A 47 -33.87 0.35 3.40
CA ARG A 47 -34.00 0.65 1.97
C ARG A 47 -34.25 2.14 1.74
N GLN A 48 -35.14 2.75 2.51
CA GLN A 48 -35.42 4.18 2.42
C GLN A 48 -34.21 5.02 2.81
N GLU A 49 -33.51 4.66 3.89
CA GLU A 49 -32.27 5.36 4.29
C GLU A 49 -31.17 5.32 3.21
N LEU A 50 -31.07 4.24 2.44
CA LEU A 50 -30.13 4.14 1.33
C LEU A 50 -30.54 5.03 0.15
N ILE A 51 -31.84 5.11 -0.13
CA ILE A 51 -32.39 5.99 -1.17
C ILE A 51 -32.15 7.45 -0.80
N ASP A 52 -32.48 7.85 0.44
CA ASP A 52 -32.34 9.22 0.92
C ASP A 52 -30.87 9.68 0.94
N LYS A 53 -29.95 8.80 1.34
CA LYS A 53 -28.50 9.08 1.28
C LYS A 53 -28.00 9.26 -0.15
N ASN A 54 -28.46 8.45 -1.10
CA ASN A 54 -28.08 8.57 -2.51
C ASN A 54 -28.63 9.87 -3.13
N ALA A 55 -29.82 10.31 -2.70
CA ALA A 55 -30.42 11.58 -3.13
C ALA A 55 -29.65 12.81 -2.59
N GLN A 56 -29.14 12.76 -1.36
CA GLN A 56 -28.40 13.86 -0.74
C GLN A 56 -26.98 14.06 -1.32
N PHE A 57 -26.34 13.02 -1.85
CA PHE A 57 -24.95 13.09 -2.34
C PHE A 57 -24.80 13.33 -3.84
N GLY A 58 -25.86 13.68 -4.58
CA GLY A 58 -25.81 14.24 -5.95
C GLY A 58 -24.79 13.67 -6.95
N HIS A 59 -24.13 12.58 -6.62
CA HIS A 59 -23.15 11.93 -7.47
C HIS A 59 -23.83 10.84 -8.30
N ARG A 60 -24.02 11.14 -9.59
CA ARG A 60 -24.25 10.12 -10.62
C ARG A 60 -23.03 9.18 -10.66
N HIS A 61 -22.93 8.23 -9.75
CA HIS A 61 -22.22 7.01 -10.04
C HIS A 61 -23.11 6.22 -10.99
N THR A 62 -22.76 6.19 -12.25
CA THR A 62 -23.15 5.08 -13.14
C THR A 62 -22.64 3.83 -12.44
N GLN A 63 -23.53 3.11 -11.75
CA GLN A 63 -23.21 1.82 -11.16
C GLN A 63 -22.91 0.90 -12.33
N ASP A 64 -21.65 0.57 -12.53
CA ASP A 64 -21.26 -0.54 -13.38
C ASP A 64 -21.69 -1.84 -12.68
N ASP A 65 -22.91 -2.27 -12.95
CA ASP A 65 -23.50 -3.50 -12.42
C ASP A 65 -23.17 -4.73 -13.29
N SER A 66 -22.23 -4.59 -14.24
CA SER A 66 -21.82 -5.67 -15.16
C SER A 66 -21.37 -6.93 -14.41
N TRP A 67 -20.79 -6.79 -13.23
CA TRP A 67 -20.36 -7.89 -12.37
C TRP A 67 -21.53 -8.78 -11.86
N THR A 68 -22.74 -8.23 -11.70
CA THR A 68 -23.93 -8.97 -11.29
C THR A 68 -24.42 -9.92 -12.38
N LYS A 69 -24.02 -9.67 -13.63
CA LYS A 69 -24.32 -10.52 -14.81
C LYS A 69 -23.27 -11.61 -15.01
N HIS A 70 -22.21 -11.65 -14.19
CA HIS A 70 -21.17 -12.67 -14.31
C HIS A 70 -21.73 -14.07 -14.00
N PRO A 71 -21.51 -15.10 -14.86
CA PRO A 71 -22.11 -16.43 -14.69
C PRO A 71 -21.83 -17.05 -13.32
N TYR A 72 -20.62 -16.94 -12.81
CA TYR A 72 -20.26 -17.45 -11.50
C TYR A 72 -20.99 -16.73 -10.36
N PHE A 73 -21.19 -15.42 -10.46
CA PHE A 73 -21.96 -14.67 -9.49
C PHE A 73 -23.42 -15.11 -9.50
N ILE A 74 -24.03 -15.24 -10.67
CA ILE A 74 -25.42 -15.69 -10.82
C ILE A 74 -25.60 -17.07 -10.20
N ALA A 75 -24.72 -18.03 -10.52
CA ALA A 75 -24.79 -19.40 -10.03
C ALA A 75 -24.59 -19.53 -8.51
N ASN A 76 -23.91 -18.59 -7.86
CA ASN A 76 -23.56 -18.65 -6.44
C ASN A 76 -24.16 -17.52 -5.61
N LYS A 77 -25.07 -16.72 -6.18
CA LYS A 77 -25.65 -15.51 -5.57
C LYS A 77 -26.17 -15.77 -4.15
N ASP A 78 -27.02 -16.79 -3.99
CA ASP A 78 -27.64 -17.10 -2.70
C ASP A 78 -26.61 -17.55 -1.64
N LYS A 79 -25.61 -18.35 -2.06
CA LYS A 79 -24.52 -18.79 -1.18
C LYS A 79 -23.61 -17.63 -0.75
N LEU A 80 -23.35 -16.68 -1.65
CA LEU A 80 -22.58 -15.49 -1.35
C LEU A 80 -23.31 -14.57 -0.38
N LEU A 81 -24.63 -14.36 -0.62
CA LEU A 81 -25.49 -13.53 0.23
C LEU A 81 -25.65 -14.11 1.63
N SER A 82 -25.87 -15.43 1.74
CA SER A 82 -26.05 -16.12 3.03
C SER A 82 -24.81 -16.06 3.94
N LYS A 83 -23.61 -15.84 3.38
CA LYS A 83 -22.37 -15.71 4.15
C LYS A 83 -22.16 -14.33 4.78
N GLY A 84 -22.90 -13.32 4.38
CA GLY A 84 -22.70 -11.93 4.82
C GLY A 84 -21.37 -11.39 4.29
N LEU A 85 -21.41 -10.69 3.18
CA LEU A 85 -20.21 -10.10 2.57
C LEU A 85 -19.85 -8.78 3.24
N SER A 86 -18.58 -8.58 3.58
CA SER A 86 -18.09 -7.27 4.00
C SER A 86 -18.03 -6.30 2.81
N ASP A 87 -18.08 -4.98 3.07
CA ASP A 87 -17.93 -3.95 2.03
C ASP A 87 -16.68 -4.16 1.15
N LYS A 88 -15.58 -4.66 1.74
CA LYS A 88 -14.35 -4.98 1.02
C LYS A 88 -14.54 -6.19 0.08
N SER A 89 -15.30 -7.18 0.51
CA SER A 89 -15.63 -8.34 -0.33
C SER A 89 -16.55 -7.96 -1.49
N LEU A 90 -17.50 -7.06 -1.25
CA LEU A 90 -18.37 -6.50 -2.29
C LEU A 90 -17.58 -5.71 -3.34
N ARG A 91 -16.63 -4.88 -2.90
CA ARG A 91 -15.74 -4.16 -3.83
C ARG A 91 -14.90 -5.12 -4.68
N ALA A 92 -14.39 -6.20 -4.08
CA ALA A 92 -13.63 -7.22 -4.81
C ALA A 92 -14.50 -7.95 -5.86
N LEU A 93 -15.77 -8.23 -5.57
CA LEU A 93 -16.71 -8.86 -6.52
C LEU A 93 -16.99 -7.99 -7.75
N LYS A 94 -16.86 -6.66 -7.66
CA LYS A 94 -16.98 -5.76 -8.83
C LYS A 94 -15.84 -5.92 -9.84
N ASN A 95 -14.78 -6.65 -9.50
CA ASN A 95 -13.68 -6.91 -10.40
C ASN A 95 -13.91 -8.25 -11.14
N LYS A 96 -14.06 -8.20 -12.46
CA LYS A 96 -14.26 -9.38 -13.31
C LYS A 96 -13.18 -10.45 -13.08
N LEU A 97 -11.91 -10.06 -12.99
CA LEU A 97 -10.80 -11.00 -12.75
C LEU A 97 -10.95 -11.76 -11.43
N VAL A 98 -11.51 -11.12 -10.40
CA VAL A 98 -11.78 -11.79 -9.12
C VAL A 98 -12.90 -12.83 -9.29
N LEU A 99 -13.95 -12.52 -10.04
CA LEU A 99 -15.03 -13.46 -10.32
C LEU A 99 -14.56 -14.64 -11.17
N ASP A 100 -13.77 -14.38 -12.20
CA ASP A 100 -13.15 -15.42 -13.04
C ASP A 100 -12.30 -16.36 -12.17
N LYS A 101 -11.47 -15.78 -11.29
CA LYS A 101 -10.62 -16.54 -10.36
C LYS A 101 -11.42 -17.34 -9.33
N MET A 102 -12.52 -16.78 -8.82
CA MET A 102 -13.44 -17.49 -7.92
C MET A 102 -14.07 -18.69 -8.62
N ALA A 103 -14.42 -18.54 -9.89
CA ALA A 103 -14.96 -19.63 -10.71
C ALA A 103 -13.93 -20.74 -10.90
N GLU A 104 -12.69 -20.37 -11.25
CA GLU A 104 -11.56 -21.29 -11.46
C GLU A 104 -11.28 -22.16 -10.23
N ILE A 105 -11.21 -21.54 -9.05
CA ILE A 105 -10.84 -22.20 -7.80
C ILE A 105 -12.03 -22.76 -7.01
N GLY A 106 -13.25 -22.59 -7.49
CA GLY A 106 -14.48 -23.00 -6.80
C GLY A 106 -14.72 -22.32 -5.44
N SER A 107 -14.13 -21.13 -5.20
CA SER A 107 -14.17 -20.47 -3.90
C SER A 107 -15.21 -19.36 -3.82
N LEU A 108 -16.00 -19.34 -2.75
CA LEU A 108 -16.93 -18.27 -2.41
C LEU A 108 -16.28 -17.10 -1.66
N SER A 109 -14.94 -17.00 -1.64
CA SER A 109 -14.21 -15.92 -0.97
C SER A 109 -13.56 -14.97 -1.98
N PRO A 110 -14.15 -13.77 -2.22
CA PRO A 110 -13.55 -12.77 -3.12
C PRO A 110 -12.15 -12.32 -2.69
N ARG A 111 -11.92 -12.22 -1.39
CA ARG A 111 -10.61 -11.86 -0.83
C ARG A 111 -9.55 -12.92 -1.09
N TYR A 112 -9.92 -14.19 -1.00
CA TYR A 112 -9.00 -15.29 -1.29
C TYR A 112 -8.62 -15.30 -2.77
N ALA A 113 -9.62 -15.16 -3.67
CA ALA A 113 -9.38 -15.07 -5.11
C ALA A 113 -8.49 -13.86 -5.48
N GLN A 114 -8.75 -12.69 -4.91
CA GLN A 114 -7.92 -11.48 -5.09
C GLN A 114 -6.47 -11.69 -4.63
N ARG A 115 -6.29 -12.37 -3.49
CA ARG A 115 -4.96 -12.71 -2.98
C ARG A 115 -4.21 -13.69 -3.89
N LEU A 116 -4.91 -14.66 -4.48
CA LEU A 116 -4.33 -15.59 -5.44
C LEU A 116 -3.93 -14.90 -6.73
N LEU A 117 -4.80 -14.07 -7.31
CA LEU A 117 -4.49 -13.27 -8.50
C LEU A 117 -3.23 -12.42 -8.29
N TYR A 118 -3.12 -11.82 -7.12
CA TYR A 118 -1.92 -11.06 -6.79
C TYR A 118 -0.67 -11.96 -6.72
N LYS A 119 -0.76 -13.13 -6.07
CA LYS A 119 0.35 -14.10 -6.03
C LYS A 119 0.74 -14.57 -7.42
N GLU A 120 -0.23 -14.86 -8.28
CA GLU A 120 0.02 -15.30 -9.66
C GLU A 120 0.67 -14.20 -10.48
N LYS A 121 0.20 -12.95 -10.38
CA LYS A 121 0.83 -11.79 -11.02
C LYS A 121 2.28 -11.62 -10.53
N LYS A 122 2.53 -11.81 -9.22
CA LYS A 122 3.87 -11.75 -8.63
C LYS A 122 4.75 -12.90 -9.13
N LEU A 123 4.21 -14.13 -9.25
CA LEU A 123 4.93 -15.29 -9.77
C LEU A 123 5.19 -15.17 -11.27
N ALA A 124 4.21 -14.77 -12.08
CA ALA A 124 4.38 -14.56 -13.51
C ALA A 124 5.43 -13.48 -13.85
N ASN A 125 5.61 -12.50 -12.96
CA ASN A 125 6.70 -11.55 -13.06
C ASN A 125 8.05 -12.17 -12.62
N LYS A 126 8.01 -13.12 -11.67
CA LYS A 126 9.21 -13.82 -11.17
C LYS A 126 9.80 -14.79 -12.20
N ASP A 127 8.93 -15.44 -13.00
CA ASP A 127 9.36 -16.37 -14.07
C ASP A 127 10.04 -15.65 -15.26
N LYS A 128 10.01 -14.31 -15.30
CA LYS A 128 10.72 -13.52 -16.31
C LYS A 128 12.21 -13.45 -16.07
N ASN A 129 12.75 -13.99 -14.95
CA ASN A 129 14.17 -13.93 -14.59
C ASN A 129 14.80 -12.59 -15.03
N ILE A 130 14.24 -11.47 -14.52
CA ILE A 130 14.78 -10.15 -14.83
C ILE A 130 16.15 -10.06 -14.17
N THR A 131 17.17 -10.35 -14.94
CA THR A 131 18.55 -10.18 -14.50
C THR A 131 18.86 -8.69 -14.52
N VAL A 132 19.01 -8.11 -13.35
CA VAL A 132 19.47 -6.73 -13.20
C VAL A 132 20.98 -6.71 -13.40
N SER A 133 21.43 -5.89 -14.31
CA SER A 133 22.85 -5.62 -14.56
C SER A 133 23.29 -4.35 -13.81
N GLU A 134 24.59 -4.14 -13.71
CA GLU A 134 25.14 -2.90 -13.14
C GLU A 134 24.62 -1.65 -13.88
N GLN A 135 24.33 -1.76 -15.17
CA GLN A 135 23.76 -0.67 -16.00
C GLN A 135 22.34 -0.28 -15.60
N ASP A 136 21.59 -1.16 -14.92
CA ASP A 136 20.26 -0.88 -14.39
C ASP A 136 20.29 -0.15 -13.04
N VAL A 137 21.51 0.09 -12.51
CA VAL A 137 21.73 0.80 -11.24
C VAL A 137 22.45 2.10 -11.50
N ARG A 138 21.74 3.21 -11.33
CA ARG A 138 22.27 4.57 -11.53
C ARG A 138 22.48 5.23 -10.19
N VAL A 139 23.73 5.61 -9.89
CA VAL A 139 24.11 6.35 -8.68
C VAL A 139 24.78 7.66 -9.07
N PHE A 140 24.24 8.79 -8.66
CA PHE A 140 24.77 10.11 -9.04
C PHE A 140 24.68 11.14 -7.91
N LEU A 141 25.53 12.16 -8.00
CA LEU A 141 25.48 13.33 -7.12
C LEU A 141 24.28 14.19 -7.51
N GLY A 142 23.39 14.45 -6.56
CA GLY A 142 22.19 15.25 -6.82
C GLY A 142 21.62 15.85 -5.55
N ASP A 143 21.12 17.07 -5.66
CA ASP A 143 20.42 17.77 -4.60
C ASP A 143 18.91 17.70 -4.87
N VAL A 144 18.13 17.14 -3.96
CA VAL A 144 16.66 17.03 -4.11
C VAL A 144 16.00 18.40 -4.31
N ARG A 145 16.61 19.49 -3.84
CA ARG A 145 16.11 20.86 -4.02
C ARG A 145 16.12 21.31 -5.47
N THR A 146 16.98 20.73 -6.31
CA THR A 146 17.02 21.00 -7.76
C THR A 146 15.99 20.21 -8.57
N GLY A 147 15.22 19.31 -7.91
CA GLY A 147 14.23 18.46 -8.55
C GLY A 147 14.81 17.25 -9.30
N LEU A 148 16.14 17.03 -9.25
CA LEU A 148 16.84 15.87 -9.84
C LEU A 148 16.48 15.63 -11.33
N PRO A 149 16.80 16.55 -12.23
CA PRO A 149 16.43 16.44 -13.66
C PRO A 149 17.00 15.19 -14.38
N GLN A 150 17.99 14.52 -13.76
CA GLN A 150 18.57 13.28 -14.27
C GLN A 150 17.59 12.10 -14.20
N ILE A 151 16.51 12.19 -13.41
CA ILE A 151 15.47 11.17 -13.31
C ILE A 151 14.31 11.58 -14.23
N ALA A 152 13.99 10.72 -15.19
CA ALA A 152 12.90 10.98 -16.12
C ALA A 152 11.53 11.00 -15.44
N ASP A 153 10.60 11.81 -15.95
CA ASP A 153 9.24 11.91 -15.46
C ASP A 153 8.52 10.57 -15.62
N GLY A 154 7.74 10.20 -14.60
CA GLY A 154 6.91 8.99 -14.64
C GLY A 154 7.68 7.66 -14.73
N SER A 155 9.01 7.66 -14.49
CA SER A 155 9.87 6.48 -14.67
C SER A 155 10.06 5.60 -13.45
N VAL A 156 9.52 6.00 -12.30
CA VAL A 156 9.74 5.36 -11.00
C VAL A 156 8.45 4.75 -10.47
N SER A 157 8.49 3.47 -10.08
CA SER A 157 7.34 2.79 -9.46
C SER A 157 7.28 3.03 -7.96
N LEU A 158 8.44 3.08 -7.30
CA LEU A 158 8.57 3.29 -5.86
C LEU A 158 9.68 4.30 -5.57
N CYS A 159 9.38 5.37 -4.86
CA CYS A 159 10.35 6.27 -4.27
C CYS A 159 10.38 6.05 -2.75
N PHE A 160 11.49 5.54 -2.23
CA PHE A 160 11.72 5.39 -0.80
C PHE A 160 12.72 6.42 -0.33
N VAL A 161 12.44 7.12 0.76
CA VAL A 161 13.28 8.19 1.29
C VAL A 161 13.31 8.11 2.81
N ASP A 162 14.50 8.03 3.38
CA ASP A 162 14.73 8.19 4.81
C ASP A 162 15.33 9.60 5.06
N ILE A 163 14.47 10.53 5.48
CA ILE A 163 14.86 11.94 5.66
C ILE A 163 15.59 12.14 6.99
N PRO A 164 16.57 13.07 7.12
CA PRO A 164 17.10 13.46 8.41
C PRO A 164 15.99 13.93 9.37
N TYR A 165 16.02 13.47 10.64
CA TYR A 165 14.89 13.64 11.56
C TYR A 165 14.90 14.95 12.34
N ASP A 166 15.83 15.85 12.07
CA ASP A 166 15.81 17.17 12.67
C ASP A 166 14.73 18.05 12.03
N ARG A 167 14.20 18.98 12.82
CA ARG A 167 13.08 19.84 12.42
C ARG A 167 13.37 20.63 11.15
N LYS A 168 14.55 21.21 11.05
CA LYS A 168 14.93 22.07 9.91
C LYS A 168 14.96 21.26 8.61
N ALA A 169 15.58 20.07 8.65
CA ALA A 169 15.60 19.18 7.49
C ALA A 169 14.19 18.75 7.06
N VAL A 170 13.32 18.38 8.01
CA VAL A 170 11.94 17.98 7.71
C VAL A 170 11.16 19.15 7.10
N GLU A 171 11.26 20.36 7.66
CA GLU A 171 10.56 21.55 7.14
C GLU A 171 11.04 21.95 5.74
N GLU A 172 12.36 21.92 5.51
CA GLU A 172 12.98 22.36 4.25
C GLU A 172 12.87 21.31 3.13
N LEU A 173 13.21 20.06 3.42
CA LEU A 173 13.39 19.07 2.37
C LEU A 173 12.06 18.39 1.93
N THR A 174 11.10 18.25 2.85
CA THR A 174 9.84 17.55 2.51
C THR A 174 9.10 18.14 1.31
N PRO A 175 8.99 19.48 1.13
CA PRO A 175 8.36 20.03 -0.07
C PRO A 175 9.12 19.68 -1.37
N HIS A 176 10.44 19.64 -1.33
CA HIS A 176 11.27 19.29 -2.49
C HIS A 176 11.14 17.80 -2.82
N ILE A 177 11.11 16.94 -1.80
CA ILE A 177 10.86 15.50 -1.94
C ILE A 177 9.48 15.28 -2.57
N ALA A 178 8.43 15.97 -2.08
CA ALA A 178 7.08 15.86 -2.61
C ALA A 178 7.01 16.24 -4.10
N LYS A 179 7.57 17.39 -4.49
CA LYS A 179 7.61 17.85 -5.88
C LYS A 179 8.38 16.88 -6.79
N THR A 180 9.56 16.45 -6.33
CA THR A 180 10.38 15.49 -7.09
C THR A 180 9.65 14.17 -7.25
N ALA A 181 9.08 13.61 -6.18
CA ALA A 181 8.32 12.37 -6.23
C ALA A 181 7.07 12.49 -7.12
N ALA A 182 6.31 13.59 -7.04
CA ALA A 182 5.16 13.83 -7.91
C ALA A 182 5.54 13.80 -9.39
N ARG A 183 6.72 14.30 -9.75
CA ARG A 183 7.22 14.29 -11.13
C ARG A 183 7.70 12.91 -11.57
N ILE A 184 8.59 12.28 -10.78
CA ILE A 184 9.29 11.05 -11.20
C ILE A 184 8.44 9.80 -11.09
N LEU A 185 7.44 9.76 -10.20
CA LEU A 185 6.56 8.59 -10.03
C LEU A 185 5.67 8.39 -11.25
N SER A 186 5.52 7.13 -11.65
CA SER A 186 4.46 6.70 -12.57
C SER A 186 3.08 6.81 -11.91
N ASP A 187 2.01 6.77 -12.71
CA ASP A 187 0.66 6.68 -12.16
C ASP A 187 0.50 5.38 -11.36
N GLY A 188 -0.09 5.50 -10.16
CA GLY A 188 -0.16 4.40 -9.19
C GLY A 188 1.11 4.19 -8.38
N GLY A 189 2.21 4.87 -8.74
CA GLY A 189 3.49 4.80 -8.02
C GLY A 189 3.41 5.38 -6.61
N SER A 190 4.29 4.90 -5.73
CA SER A 190 4.29 5.21 -4.31
C SER A 190 5.52 5.98 -3.87
N LEU A 191 5.32 7.04 -3.08
CA LEU A 191 6.35 7.64 -2.23
C LEU A 191 6.19 7.10 -0.82
N LEU A 192 7.27 6.56 -0.27
CA LEU A 192 7.39 6.15 1.13
C LEU A 192 8.41 7.05 1.80
N LEU A 193 7.95 8.02 2.60
CA LEU A 193 8.83 8.91 3.36
C LEU A 193 8.94 8.42 4.81
N MET A 194 10.11 7.95 5.19
CA MET A 194 10.39 7.58 6.57
C MET A 194 10.77 8.83 7.39
N VAL A 195 10.12 9.01 8.52
CA VAL A 195 10.31 10.17 9.41
C VAL A 195 10.16 9.78 10.88
N GLY A 196 10.85 10.47 11.75
CA GLY A 196 10.70 10.32 13.19
C GLY A 196 9.39 10.95 13.71
N GLY A 197 8.81 10.37 14.77
CA GLY A 197 7.55 10.85 15.36
C GLY A 197 7.56 12.30 15.86
N SER A 198 8.74 12.88 16.12
CA SER A 198 8.87 14.26 16.64
C SER A 198 8.35 15.34 15.69
N HIS A 199 8.43 15.10 14.38
CA HIS A 199 8.08 16.07 13.32
C HIS A 199 7.16 15.46 12.27
N LEU A 200 6.39 14.43 12.65
CA LEU A 200 5.42 13.75 11.80
C LEU A 200 4.34 14.69 11.26
N ASP A 201 3.85 15.57 12.12
CA ASP A 201 2.84 16.58 11.79
C ASP A 201 3.35 17.54 10.69
N ILE A 202 4.59 17.98 10.78
CA ILE A 202 5.22 18.85 9.79
C ILE A 202 5.37 18.12 8.46
N ALA A 203 5.94 16.91 8.48
CA ALA A 203 6.13 16.12 7.28
C ALA A 203 4.80 15.83 6.57
N LEU A 204 3.78 15.38 7.29
CA LEU A 204 2.47 15.09 6.75
C LEU A 204 1.81 16.33 6.14
N ASN A 205 1.85 17.47 6.85
CA ASN A 205 1.32 18.73 6.33
C ASN A 205 2.01 19.13 5.02
N LYS A 206 3.35 19.11 4.99
CA LYS A 206 4.12 19.48 3.79
C LYS A 206 3.85 18.53 2.62
N LEU A 207 3.79 17.21 2.83
CA LEU A 207 3.48 16.23 1.79
C LEU A 207 2.09 16.46 1.18
N THR A 208 1.09 16.74 2.02
CA THR A 208 -0.31 16.87 1.57
C THR A 208 -0.63 18.23 0.95
N THR A 209 0.15 19.27 1.25
CA THR A 209 -0.11 20.62 0.77
C THR A 209 0.78 21.05 -0.39
N THR A 210 1.92 20.39 -0.62
CA THR A 210 2.92 20.82 -1.62
C THR A 210 2.50 20.47 -3.05
N ASP A 211 2.05 19.25 -3.29
CA ASP A 211 1.68 18.80 -4.63
C ASP A 211 0.40 17.96 -4.59
N LYS A 212 -0.60 18.38 -5.38
CA LYS A 212 -1.91 17.73 -5.43
C LYS A 212 -1.91 16.40 -6.19
N ALA A 213 -0.86 16.10 -6.97
CA ALA A 213 -0.73 14.82 -7.65
C ALA A 213 -0.45 13.68 -6.66
N LEU A 214 0.19 13.98 -5.51
CA LEU A 214 0.39 13.03 -4.44
C LEU A 214 -0.78 13.06 -3.46
N LYS A 215 -1.34 11.89 -3.19
CA LYS A 215 -2.43 11.71 -2.23
C LYS A 215 -1.95 10.88 -1.05
N PHE A 216 -2.24 11.33 0.15
CA PHE A 216 -1.97 10.55 1.35
C PHE A 216 -2.76 9.24 1.31
N GLN A 217 -2.06 8.12 1.39
CA GLN A 217 -2.65 6.80 1.39
C GLN A 217 -2.77 6.24 2.80
N TRP A 218 -1.67 6.25 3.56
CA TRP A 218 -1.64 5.76 4.94
C TRP A 218 -0.35 6.14 5.68
N ASP A 219 -0.34 5.92 7.01
CA ASP A 219 0.84 5.94 7.88
C ASP A 219 1.19 4.49 8.26
N ILE A 220 2.43 4.07 7.97
CA ILE A 220 2.93 2.74 8.26
C ILE A 220 3.87 2.81 9.45
N ALA A 221 3.56 2.07 10.50
CA ALA A 221 4.43 1.99 11.67
C ALA A 221 5.60 1.03 11.40
N TYR A 222 6.82 1.59 11.41
CA TYR A 222 8.06 0.82 11.32
C TYR A 222 8.63 0.65 12.73
N VAL A 223 8.53 -0.57 13.28
CA VAL A 223 8.94 -0.87 14.65
C VAL A 223 10.40 -1.28 14.70
N CYS A 224 11.20 -0.48 15.39
CA CYS A 224 12.61 -0.77 15.67
C CYS A 224 12.70 -1.62 16.94
N GLN A 225 13.19 -2.86 16.83
CA GLN A 225 13.33 -3.73 18.00
C GLN A 225 14.53 -3.41 18.88
N ARG A 226 15.48 -2.60 18.39
CA ARG A 226 16.65 -2.18 19.13
C ARG A 226 16.55 -0.72 19.54
N GLY A 227 16.56 -0.55 20.87
CA GLY A 227 16.63 0.77 21.50
C GLY A 227 15.32 1.55 21.39
N THR A 228 14.95 2.13 22.50
CA THR A 228 13.83 3.06 22.57
C THR A 228 14.38 4.41 23.03
N PRO A 229 14.93 5.23 22.10
CA PRO A 229 15.53 6.49 22.48
C PRO A 229 14.49 7.40 23.15
N LEU A 230 14.93 8.05 24.24
CA LEU A 230 14.14 9.07 24.91
C LEU A 230 14.17 10.35 24.05
N ILE A 231 13.00 10.80 23.64
CA ILE A 231 12.83 12.08 22.95
C ILE A 231 12.87 13.19 24.02
N GLN A 232 14.01 13.88 24.08
CA GLN A 232 14.21 14.96 25.03
C GLN A 232 13.15 16.05 24.86
N GLY A 233 12.67 16.58 25.98
CA GLY A 233 11.61 17.59 26.00
C GLY A 233 10.19 17.08 25.78
N ARG A 234 9.99 15.86 25.26
CA ARG A 234 8.66 15.27 25.05
C ARG A 234 8.31 14.15 26.04
N ARG A 235 9.24 13.70 26.86
CA ARG A 235 9.07 12.60 27.85
C ARG A 235 8.49 11.33 27.25
N VAL A 236 8.89 10.99 26.03
CA VAL A 236 8.46 9.83 25.29
C VAL A 236 9.67 9.00 24.88
N THR A 237 9.65 7.70 25.15
CA THR A 237 10.54 6.74 24.51
C THR A 237 9.84 6.20 23.27
N THR A 238 10.54 6.20 22.13
CA THR A 238 9.93 5.75 20.86
C THR A 238 10.61 4.50 20.32
N ALA A 239 9.82 3.50 19.95
CA ALA A 239 10.27 2.33 19.21
C ALA A 239 9.78 2.35 17.76
N VAL A 240 9.07 3.41 17.35
CA VAL A 240 8.41 3.49 16.07
C VAL A 240 8.97 4.65 15.26
N LYS A 241 9.27 4.39 13.99
CA LYS A 241 9.39 5.39 12.93
C LYS A 241 8.13 5.34 12.07
N HIS A 242 7.76 6.45 11.48
CA HIS A 242 6.60 6.55 10.61
C HIS A 242 7.04 6.52 9.15
N ILE A 243 6.34 5.74 8.34
CA ILE A 243 6.51 5.78 6.88
C ILE A 243 5.22 6.37 6.31
N LEU A 244 5.30 7.65 5.93
CA LEU A 244 4.20 8.33 5.28
C LEU A 244 4.09 7.85 3.83
N TRP A 245 3.03 7.12 3.55
CA TRP A 245 2.76 6.57 2.23
C TRP A 245 1.88 7.51 1.42
N MET A 246 2.46 8.06 0.35
CA MET A 246 1.78 8.88 -0.64
C MET A 246 1.70 8.12 -1.96
N VAL A 247 0.64 8.37 -2.73
CA VAL A 247 0.44 7.73 -4.05
C VAL A 247 0.16 8.79 -5.10
N LYS A 248 0.80 8.67 -6.26
CA LYS A 248 0.45 9.45 -7.44
C LYS A 248 -0.73 8.81 -8.16
N GLY A 249 -1.83 9.54 -8.27
CA GLY A 249 -3.05 9.02 -8.89
C GLY A 249 -3.80 8.02 -8.00
N LYS A 250 -3.98 6.77 -8.46
CA LYS A 250 -4.72 5.71 -7.77
C LYS A 250 -3.83 4.49 -7.55
N TYR A 251 -3.71 4.07 -6.31
CA TYR A 251 -3.05 2.82 -5.97
C TYR A 251 -3.91 1.61 -6.34
N ASP A 252 -3.38 0.73 -7.15
CA ASP A 252 -4.03 -0.52 -7.58
C ASP A 252 -3.26 -1.78 -7.13
N GLY A 253 -2.20 -1.60 -6.37
CA GLY A 253 -1.37 -2.67 -5.83
C GLY A 253 -2.04 -3.47 -4.69
N PRO A 254 -1.30 -4.34 -4.02
CA PRO A 254 -1.82 -5.22 -2.98
C PRO A 254 -2.27 -4.45 -1.74
N ILE A 255 -3.16 -5.07 -0.97
CA ILE A 255 -3.52 -4.58 0.37
C ILE A 255 -2.30 -4.69 1.26
N GLN A 256 -1.86 -3.56 1.80
CA GLN A 256 -0.74 -3.47 2.70
C GLN A 256 -1.15 -3.59 4.18
N TYR A 257 -0.24 -4.09 4.98
CA TYR A 257 -0.30 -4.02 6.44
C TYR A 257 0.38 -2.73 6.90
N ASP A 258 -0.22 -2.02 7.83
CA ASP A 258 0.30 -0.75 8.37
C ASP A 258 1.36 -0.93 9.46
N LEU A 259 1.96 -2.12 9.53
CA LEU A 259 2.96 -2.46 10.53
C LEU A 259 4.11 -3.25 9.90
N ILE A 260 5.34 -2.81 10.18
CA ILE A 260 6.57 -3.49 9.80
C ILE A 260 7.41 -3.69 11.05
N TYR A 261 7.73 -4.94 11.36
CA TYR A 261 8.72 -5.28 12.38
C TYR A 261 10.07 -5.48 11.71
N THR A 262 11.10 -4.82 12.21
CA THR A 262 12.46 -5.16 11.83
C THR A 262 12.87 -6.43 12.58
N PRO A 263 13.41 -7.45 11.88
CA PRO A 263 14.06 -8.53 12.60
C PRO A 263 15.20 -7.96 13.47
N PRO A 264 15.51 -8.57 14.62
CA PRO A 264 16.70 -8.19 15.37
C PRO A 264 17.91 -8.39 14.44
N ASP A 265 18.69 -7.32 14.23
CA ASP A 265 19.91 -7.42 13.43
C ASP A 265 20.83 -8.49 14.05
N ASN A 266 21.39 -9.36 13.22
CA ASN A 266 22.43 -10.27 13.65
C ASN A 266 23.60 -9.47 14.24
N ALA A 267 24.08 -9.86 15.41
CA ALA A 267 25.02 -9.11 16.23
C ALA A 267 26.40 -8.83 15.57
N ASP A 268 26.67 -9.43 14.42
CA ASP A 268 27.98 -9.44 13.76
C ASP A 268 28.18 -8.35 12.68
N LYS A 269 27.20 -7.50 12.43
CA LYS A 269 27.36 -6.37 11.50
C LYS A 269 27.63 -5.11 12.29
N GLU A 270 28.78 -4.45 12.05
CA GLU A 270 29.10 -3.15 12.62
C GLU A 270 27.93 -2.17 12.38
N PRO A 271 27.29 -1.68 13.45
CA PRO A 271 26.14 -0.81 13.28
C PRO A 271 26.63 0.57 12.80
N HIS A 272 26.27 0.95 11.58
CA HIS A 272 26.37 2.34 11.21
C HIS A 272 25.45 3.13 12.17
N PRO A 273 25.96 4.16 12.89
CA PRO A 273 25.20 4.84 13.95
C PRO A 273 23.83 5.37 13.51
N TRP A 274 23.62 5.57 12.22
CA TRP A 274 22.41 6.13 11.59
C TRP A 274 21.84 5.25 10.47
N GLY A 275 22.42 4.07 10.21
CA GLY A 275 21.97 3.16 9.15
C GLY A 275 20.67 2.48 9.49
N GLN A 276 19.75 2.38 8.53
CA GLN A 276 18.58 1.52 8.63
C GLN A 276 18.99 0.06 8.45
N SER A 277 18.27 -0.85 9.10
CA SER A 277 18.42 -2.27 8.87
C SER A 277 18.15 -2.62 7.41
N VAL A 278 19.11 -3.25 6.74
CA VAL A 278 18.93 -3.74 5.35
C VAL A 278 17.72 -4.66 5.25
N GLU A 279 17.55 -5.56 6.22
CA GLU A 279 16.39 -6.46 6.27
C GLU A 279 15.06 -5.70 6.43
N GLY A 280 15.04 -4.64 7.23
CA GLY A 280 13.86 -3.78 7.35
C GLY A 280 13.50 -3.09 6.05
N ILE A 281 14.50 -2.56 5.33
CA ILE A 281 14.30 -1.95 4.00
C ILE A 281 13.84 -3.03 3.00
N LYS A 282 14.42 -4.24 3.02
CA LYS A 282 13.97 -5.36 2.17
C LYS A 282 12.48 -5.65 2.36
N CYS A 283 12.01 -5.71 3.62
CA CYS A 283 10.59 -5.87 3.91
C CYS A 283 9.73 -4.76 3.28
N ILE A 284 10.21 -3.51 3.30
CA ILE A 284 9.53 -2.39 2.67
C ILE A 284 9.51 -2.58 1.15
N LEU A 285 10.68 -2.76 0.53
CA LEU A 285 10.79 -2.86 -0.93
C LEU A 285 10.01 -4.05 -1.49
N GLU A 286 10.04 -5.20 -0.80
CA GLU A 286 9.30 -6.40 -1.19
C GLU A 286 7.77 -6.17 -1.19
N ARG A 287 7.29 -5.34 -0.28
CA ARG A 287 5.84 -5.07 -0.13
C ARG A 287 5.32 -4.07 -1.16
N TRP A 288 6.12 -3.09 -1.56
CA TRP A 288 5.71 -1.99 -2.46
C TRP A 288 6.32 -2.05 -3.85
N SER A 289 7.12 -3.06 -4.16
CA SER A 289 7.69 -3.25 -5.50
C SER A 289 7.64 -4.71 -5.95
N VAL A 290 7.67 -4.90 -7.26
CA VAL A 290 7.80 -6.20 -7.92
C VAL A 290 9.01 -6.20 -8.86
N GLU A 291 9.42 -7.38 -9.34
CA GLU A 291 10.46 -7.49 -10.36
C GLU A 291 10.10 -6.68 -11.61
N GLY A 292 11.07 -5.98 -12.17
CA GLY A 292 10.91 -5.04 -13.28
C GLY A 292 10.63 -3.59 -12.84
N ASP A 293 10.28 -3.36 -11.58
CA ASP A 293 10.06 -2.01 -11.07
C ASP A 293 11.36 -1.21 -10.99
N THR A 294 11.24 0.11 -11.18
CA THR A 294 12.30 1.07 -10.87
C THR A 294 12.07 1.67 -9.49
N ILE A 295 13.03 1.47 -8.61
CA ILE A 295 13.05 2.05 -7.27
C ILE A 295 13.97 3.27 -7.26
N ALA A 296 13.50 4.39 -6.75
CA ALA A 296 14.32 5.56 -6.49
C ALA A 296 14.57 5.75 -5.00
N ASP A 297 15.80 6.09 -4.63
CA ASP A 297 16.14 6.66 -3.33
C ASP A 297 16.93 7.96 -3.59
N ILE A 298 16.27 9.08 -3.32
CA ILE A 298 16.79 10.42 -3.65
C ILE A 298 17.58 11.06 -2.51
N MET A 299 17.87 10.26 -1.46
CA MET A 299 18.72 10.62 -0.32
C MET A 299 19.42 9.35 0.20
N CYS A 300 20.12 8.64 -0.70
CA CYS A 300 20.52 7.25 -0.51
C CYS A 300 21.63 7.01 0.53
N GLY A 301 22.27 8.06 1.03
CA GLY A 301 23.31 7.94 2.05
C GLY A 301 24.37 6.89 1.73
N GLY A 302 24.59 5.97 2.67
CA GLY A 302 25.56 4.87 2.54
C GLY A 302 25.12 3.69 1.66
N GLY A 303 23.88 3.71 1.09
CA GLY A 303 23.42 2.72 0.12
C GLY A 303 22.64 1.55 0.71
N SER A 304 22.06 1.67 1.90
CA SER A 304 21.25 0.59 2.50
C SER A 304 20.08 0.17 1.61
N THR A 305 19.44 1.14 0.92
CA THR A 305 18.39 0.88 -0.07
C THR A 305 18.95 0.13 -1.28
N ALA A 306 20.16 0.49 -1.74
CA ALA A 306 20.81 -0.21 -2.83
C ALA A 306 21.07 -1.68 -2.46
N GLN A 307 21.66 -1.92 -1.29
CA GLN A 307 21.92 -3.27 -0.81
C GLN A 307 20.62 -4.09 -0.72
N ALA A 308 19.61 -3.56 -0.07
CA ALA A 308 18.32 -4.24 0.10
C ALA A 308 17.68 -4.62 -1.24
N ALA A 309 17.69 -3.71 -2.21
CA ALA A 309 17.10 -3.94 -3.52
C ALA A 309 17.88 -4.93 -4.38
N LEU A 310 19.22 -4.88 -4.34
CA LEU A 310 20.08 -5.82 -5.05
C LEU A 310 20.02 -7.23 -4.47
N GLU A 311 19.90 -7.36 -3.14
CA GLU A 311 19.68 -8.67 -2.50
C GLU A 311 18.29 -9.25 -2.83
N LEU A 312 17.27 -8.42 -3.03
CA LEU A 312 15.96 -8.86 -3.51
C LEU A 312 15.99 -9.28 -4.99
N GLY A 313 16.86 -8.67 -5.78
CA GLY A 313 16.97 -8.88 -7.22
C GLY A 313 15.82 -8.32 -8.05
N GLY A 314 15.98 -8.31 -9.36
CA GLY A 314 14.93 -7.99 -10.33
C GLY A 314 14.44 -6.53 -10.36
N ARG A 315 15.04 -5.59 -9.62
CA ARG A 315 14.63 -4.18 -9.54
C ARG A 315 15.69 -3.26 -10.09
N LYS A 316 15.30 -2.29 -10.91
CA LYS A 316 16.16 -1.20 -11.36
C LYS A 316 16.28 -0.15 -10.29
N LEU A 317 17.44 0.51 -10.20
CA LEU A 317 17.70 1.49 -9.14
C LEU A 317 18.13 2.84 -9.70
N VAL A 318 17.60 3.90 -9.11
CA VAL A 318 18.01 5.27 -9.34
C VAL A 318 18.27 5.94 -7.98
N LEU A 319 19.53 6.18 -7.69
CA LEU A 319 20.01 6.57 -6.37
C LEU A 319 20.73 7.91 -6.47
N SER A 320 20.42 8.83 -5.56
CA SER A 320 21.14 10.11 -5.49
C SER A 320 21.34 10.54 -4.04
N ASP A 321 22.39 11.31 -3.84
CA ASP A 321 22.66 12.00 -2.57
C ASP A 321 23.39 13.31 -2.85
N ILE A 322 23.23 14.27 -1.96
CA ILE A 322 23.94 15.56 -2.05
C ILE A 322 25.40 15.45 -1.60
N ASP A 323 25.72 14.47 -0.76
CA ASP A 323 27.08 14.27 -0.25
C ASP A 323 27.91 13.39 -1.21
N PRO A 324 29.02 13.93 -1.77
CA PRO A 324 29.88 13.14 -2.65
C PRO A 324 30.48 11.88 -2.00
N LYS A 325 30.66 11.89 -0.67
CA LYS A 325 31.19 10.71 0.06
C LYS A 325 30.14 9.61 0.09
N SER A 326 28.88 9.94 0.37
CA SER A 326 27.74 9.03 0.33
C SER A 326 27.59 8.40 -1.06
N VAL A 327 27.64 9.22 -2.11
CA VAL A 327 27.59 8.75 -3.50
C VAL A 327 28.72 7.77 -3.81
N LYS A 328 29.97 8.11 -3.41
CA LYS A 328 31.13 7.22 -3.58
C LYS A 328 30.96 5.90 -2.84
N THR A 329 30.50 5.95 -1.59
CA THR A 329 30.25 4.76 -0.76
C THR A 329 29.21 3.86 -1.42
N THR A 330 28.09 4.41 -1.87
CA THR A 330 27.02 3.66 -2.55
C THR A 330 27.50 3.07 -3.87
N LYS A 331 28.28 3.82 -4.68
CA LYS A 331 28.89 3.26 -5.91
C LYS A 331 29.81 2.08 -5.63
N ASN A 332 30.66 2.18 -4.62
CA ASN A 332 31.56 1.11 -4.23
C ASN A 332 30.78 -0.12 -3.74
N LEU A 333 29.71 0.06 -2.98
CA LEU A 333 28.82 -0.99 -2.53
C LEU A 333 28.20 -1.73 -3.73
N VAL A 334 27.64 -0.97 -4.67
CA VAL A 334 27.03 -1.51 -5.90
C VAL A 334 28.04 -2.30 -6.70
N ALA A 335 29.23 -1.73 -6.97
CA ALA A 335 30.31 -2.43 -7.70
C ALA A 335 30.72 -3.73 -6.99
N LYS A 336 30.85 -3.71 -5.66
CA LYS A 336 31.16 -4.91 -4.86
C LYS A 336 30.09 -5.98 -5.02
N MET A 337 28.81 -5.63 -5.02
CA MET A 337 27.72 -6.59 -5.15
C MET A 337 27.64 -7.24 -6.53
N PHE A 338 28.05 -6.54 -7.60
CA PHE A 338 28.14 -7.11 -8.95
C PHE A 338 29.48 -7.83 -9.19
N GLY A 339 30.55 -7.41 -8.54
CA GLY A 339 31.90 -8.01 -8.69
C GLY A 339 32.15 -9.24 -7.81
N ALA A 340 31.27 -9.53 -6.87
CA ALA A 340 31.41 -10.68 -5.94
C ALA A 340 30.77 -11.98 -6.47
N LYS A 341 30.61 -12.12 -7.79
CA LYS A 341 30.14 -13.35 -8.44
C LYS A 341 31.26 -14.20 -8.94
#